data_6290790e6e857f379b22ba00e592578e
#
_entry.id   6290790e6e857f379b22ba00e592578e
#
_cell.length_a   1.000
_cell.length_b   1.000
_cell.length_c   1.000
_cell.angle_alpha   90.00
_cell.angle_beta   90.00
_cell.angle_gamma   90.00
#
_symmetry.space_group_name_H-M   'P 1'
#
loop_
_entity.id
_entity.type
_entity.pdbx_description
1 polymer ?
#
loop_
_entity_poly.entity_id
_entity_poly.type
_entity_poly.pdbx_seq_one_letter_code
_entity_poly.pdbx_strand_id
1 'polypeptide(L)'
;MLHRHRLAAYGSLLSVSALLAAPVLPGTAVAQPAAEDDFVPVTDAMLQAPAPEDWLTWRRTLDGWGYSPLDQIDADNVADLRLVWSRALHPGSQQATPIAYGGVLYVPNPRDVIQAIDAAAGDLLWEHRRDVPDDIEEYVIGVLAEINRSLAIYDRHIIDTSVDEHVFALDAVTGELVWETEILDYRTHPANQTSGPIIADGKVVSGRSCTPRGGPDACVIVAHDAATGEELWRRRTIPAPGEPGDETWGGVPFE
;
A
#
# COMPACT_ATOMS: atom_id res chain seq x y z
N MET A 1 -30.92 88.86 21.03
CA MET A 1 -31.01 87.77 20.03
C MET A 1 -30.80 86.46 20.76
N LEU A 2 -31.88 85.70 21.00
CA LEU A 2 -31.88 84.51 21.83
C LEU A 2 -31.76 83.25 20.89
N HIS A 3 -30.76 82.46 21.16
CA HIS A 3 -30.63 81.10 20.56
C HIS A 3 -31.24 80.08 21.53
N ARG A 4 -32.25 79.36 21.03
CA ARG A 4 -32.89 78.26 21.76
C ARG A 4 -32.18 76.96 21.35
N HIS A 5 -31.57 76.26 22.33
CA HIS A 5 -31.09 74.92 22.21
C HIS A 5 -32.26 73.93 22.35
N ARG A 6 -32.42 73.06 21.35
CA ARG A 6 -33.29 71.86 21.41
C ARG A 6 -32.46 70.67 21.84
N LEU A 7 -32.81 70.06 22.95
CA LEU A 7 -32.31 68.77 23.41
C LEU A 7 -33.01 67.65 22.60
N ALA A 8 -32.22 66.81 21.92
CA ALA A 8 -32.69 65.59 21.30
C ALA A 8 -32.44 64.42 22.27
N ALA A 9 -33.52 63.69 22.60
CA ALA A 9 -33.45 62.46 23.38
C ALA A 9 -33.08 61.30 22.50
N TYR A 10 -31.97 60.62 22.79
CA TYR A 10 -31.59 59.34 22.17
C TYR A 10 -32.24 58.21 22.95
N GLY A 11 -33.21 57.52 22.32
CA GLY A 11 -33.75 56.27 22.80
C GLY A 11 -32.82 55.11 22.43
N SER A 12 -32.24 54.43 23.41
CA SER A 12 -31.45 53.21 23.19
C SER A 12 -32.38 52.03 22.95
N LEU A 13 -32.36 51.50 21.74
CA LEU A 13 -32.94 50.20 21.39
C LEU A 13 -31.96 49.10 21.79
N LEU A 14 -32.29 48.35 22.83
CA LEU A 14 -31.61 47.09 23.18
C LEU A 14 -32.07 45.99 22.21
N SER A 15 -31.23 45.64 21.28
CA SER A 15 -31.42 44.45 20.43
C SER A 15 -30.94 43.22 21.18
N VAL A 16 -31.88 42.36 21.57
CA VAL A 16 -31.60 41.01 22.09
C VAL A 16 -31.29 40.10 20.92
N SER A 17 -30.02 39.78 20.69
CA SER A 17 -29.60 38.77 19.74
C SER A 17 -29.77 37.38 20.39
N ALA A 18 -30.76 36.63 19.95
CA ALA A 18 -30.92 35.24 20.31
C ALA A 18 -29.86 34.41 19.55
N LEU A 19 -28.82 33.92 20.25
CA LEU A 19 -27.92 32.91 19.73
C LEU A 19 -28.70 31.59 19.62
N LEU A 20 -29.03 31.19 18.40
CA LEU A 20 -29.45 29.82 18.09
C LEU A 20 -28.23 28.91 18.19
N ALA A 21 -28.13 28.14 19.26
CA ALA A 21 -27.15 27.06 19.37
C ALA A 21 -27.55 25.95 18.38
N ALA A 22 -26.75 25.78 17.34
CA ALA A 22 -26.86 24.63 16.45
C ALA A 22 -26.55 23.34 17.25
N PRO A 23 -27.31 22.22 17.06
CA PRO A 23 -26.97 20.97 17.70
C PRO A 23 -25.60 20.51 17.16
N VAL A 24 -24.64 20.33 18.05
CA VAL A 24 -23.38 19.61 17.76
C VAL A 24 -23.78 18.15 17.61
N LEU A 25 -23.82 17.65 16.37
CA LEU A 25 -23.93 16.22 16.11
C LEU A 25 -22.72 15.52 16.76
N PRO A 26 -22.91 14.37 17.44
CA PRO A 26 -21.78 13.63 17.97
C PRO A 26 -20.88 13.28 16.78
N GLY A 27 -19.67 13.82 16.76
CA GLY A 27 -18.66 13.47 15.79
C GLY A 27 -18.41 11.95 15.92
N THR A 28 -18.52 11.23 14.81
CA THR A 28 -17.98 9.88 14.71
C THR A 28 -16.52 9.97 15.12
N ALA A 29 -16.15 9.22 16.16
CA ALA A 29 -14.76 9.12 16.57
C ALA A 29 -13.97 8.59 15.37
N VAL A 30 -13.13 9.43 14.80
CA VAL A 30 -12.16 9.05 13.80
C VAL A 30 -11.16 8.15 14.52
N ALA A 31 -10.99 6.92 14.04
CA ALA A 31 -9.98 6.02 14.59
C ALA A 31 -8.61 6.69 14.38
N GLN A 32 -7.91 6.96 15.47
CA GLN A 32 -6.51 7.39 15.40
C GLN A 32 -5.66 6.18 14.98
N PRO A 33 -4.58 6.39 14.21
CA PRO A 33 -3.61 5.33 13.94
C PRO A 33 -3.17 4.70 15.26
N ALA A 34 -3.03 3.38 15.26
CA ALA A 34 -2.57 2.65 16.45
C ALA A 34 -1.24 3.24 16.95
N ALA A 35 -1.14 3.50 18.25
CA ALA A 35 0.15 3.77 18.86
C ALA A 35 1.04 2.51 18.70
N GLU A 36 2.35 2.66 18.82
CA GLU A 36 3.32 1.56 18.61
C GLU A 36 2.96 0.30 19.41
N ASP A 37 2.42 0.47 20.62
CA ASP A 37 1.99 -0.60 21.52
C ASP A 37 0.62 -1.19 21.19
N ASP A 38 -0.17 -0.55 20.31
CA ASP A 38 -1.55 -0.95 19.98
C ASP A 38 -1.67 -1.69 18.64
N PHE A 39 -0.57 -1.86 17.90
CA PHE A 39 -0.60 -2.57 16.62
C PHE A 39 -0.87 -4.07 16.82
N VAL A 40 -1.95 -4.57 16.21
CA VAL A 40 -2.29 -5.99 16.27
C VAL A 40 -1.60 -6.71 15.11
N PRO A 41 -0.75 -7.72 15.36
CA PRO A 41 -0.08 -8.49 14.32
C PRO A 41 -1.06 -9.17 13.38
N VAL A 42 -0.84 -9.04 12.06
CA VAL A 42 -1.68 -9.67 11.04
C VAL A 42 -1.35 -11.15 10.92
N THR A 43 -2.38 -12.00 10.95
CA THR A 43 -2.26 -13.45 10.91
C THR A 43 -2.86 -14.04 9.62
N ASP A 44 -2.54 -15.31 9.32
CA ASP A 44 -3.18 -16.06 8.22
C ASP A 44 -4.71 -16.09 8.36
N ALA A 45 -5.23 -16.18 9.57
CA ALA A 45 -6.68 -16.16 9.82
C ALA A 45 -7.31 -14.83 9.41
N MET A 46 -6.63 -13.71 9.67
CA MET A 46 -7.10 -12.38 9.24
C MET A 46 -7.02 -12.21 7.73
N LEU A 47 -5.99 -12.74 7.07
CA LEU A 47 -5.89 -12.73 5.60
C LEU A 47 -6.99 -13.55 4.94
N GLN A 48 -7.42 -14.67 5.56
CA GLN A 48 -8.52 -15.51 5.07
C GLN A 48 -9.89 -14.89 5.30
N ALA A 49 -10.08 -14.18 6.43
CA ALA A 49 -11.34 -13.56 6.81
C ALA A 49 -11.07 -12.17 7.43
N PRO A 50 -10.73 -11.16 6.58
CA PRO A 50 -10.45 -9.81 7.06
C PRO A 50 -11.70 -9.16 7.64
N ALA A 51 -11.51 -8.32 8.66
CA ALA A 51 -12.57 -7.49 9.22
C ALA A 51 -13.20 -6.60 8.12
N PRO A 52 -14.47 -6.20 8.25
CA PRO A 52 -15.16 -5.42 7.21
C PRO A 52 -14.41 -4.16 6.77
N GLU A 53 -13.75 -3.48 7.70
CA GLU A 53 -12.97 -2.26 7.51
C GLU A 53 -11.58 -2.47 6.93
N ASP A 54 -11.06 -3.72 6.97
CA ASP A 54 -9.70 -4.02 6.55
C ASP A 54 -9.63 -4.45 5.06
N TRP A 55 -8.53 -4.06 4.42
CA TRP A 55 -8.18 -4.44 3.06
C TRP A 55 -6.72 -4.92 3.04
N LEU A 56 -6.51 -6.21 3.39
CA LEU A 56 -5.19 -6.77 3.69
C LEU A 56 -4.47 -7.38 2.49
N THR A 57 -5.16 -7.55 1.37
CA THR A 57 -4.61 -8.13 0.14
C THR A 57 -5.07 -7.34 -1.08
N TRP A 58 -4.45 -7.54 -2.22
CA TRP A 58 -4.76 -6.84 -3.46
C TRP A 58 -6.26 -6.74 -3.80
N ARG A 59 -7.05 -7.76 -3.50
CA ARG A 59 -8.50 -7.81 -3.74
C ARG A 59 -9.32 -8.04 -2.48
N ARG A 60 -8.80 -7.66 -1.34
CA ARG A 60 -9.38 -7.80 0.00
C ARG A 60 -9.50 -9.25 0.48
N THR A 61 -10.11 -10.12 -0.27
CA THR A 61 -10.34 -11.53 0.06
C THR A 61 -9.65 -12.46 -0.93
N LEU A 62 -9.33 -13.69 -0.51
CA LEU A 62 -8.58 -14.67 -1.32
C LEU A 62 -9.35 -15.16 -2.55
N ASP A 63 -10.67 -14.98 -2.61
CA ASP A 63 -11.48 -15.24 -3.81
C ASP A 63 -11.31 -14.14 -4.88
N GLY A 64 -10.65 -13.03 -4.54
CA GLY A 64 -10.29 -11.99 -5.49
C GLY A 64 -11.44 -11.14 -6.01
N TRP A 65 -12.58 -11.09 -5.31
CA TRP A 65 -13.76 -10.34 -5.76
C TRP A 65 -13.57 -8.82 -5.68
N GLY A 66 -12.73 -8.32 -4.77
CA GLY A 66 -12.53 -6.89 -4.58
C GLY A 66 -13.79 -6.18 -4.11
N TYR A 67 -14.55 -6.83 -3.27
CA TYR A 67 -15.82 -6.34 -2.72
C TYR A 67 -15.65 -5.89 -1.28
N SER A 68 -16.15 -4.69 -0.94
CA SER A 68 -16.25 -4.20 0.44
C SER A 68 -17.62 -4.55 1.01
N PRO A 69 -17.69 -5.17 2.20
CA PRO A 69 -18.95 -5.43 2.88
C PRO A 69 -19.49 -4.23 3.66
N LEU A 70 -18.79 -3.08 3.63
CA LEU A 70 -19.24 -1.86 4.28
C LEU A 70 -20.50 -1.33 3.60
N ASP A 71 -21.47 -0.84 4.39
CA ASP A 71 -22.79 -0.38 3.95
C ASP A 71 -23.13 1.06 4.37
N GLN A 72 -22.11 1.81 4.89
CA GLN A 72 -22.31 3.20 5.28
C GLN A 72 -22.56 4.14 4.09
N ILE A 73 -22.15 3.73 2.88
CA ILE A 73 -22.36 4.47 1.64
C ILE A 73 -23.24 3.62 0.74
N ASP A 74 -24.37 4.19 0.33
CA ASP A 74 -25.37 3.54 -0.51
C ASP A 74 -25.90 4.51 -1.59
N ALA A 75 -26.91 4.07 -2.35
CA ALA A 75 -27.52 4.88 -3.41
C ALA A 75 -28.26 6.12 -2.88
N ASP A 76 -28.70 6.12 -1.63
CA ASP A 76 -29.48 7.22 -1.06
C ASP A 76 -28.57 8.33 -0.51
N ASN A 77 -27.33 8.02 -0.11
CA ASN A 77 -26.40 8.98 0.52
C ASN A 77 -25.12 9.27 -0.27
N VAL A 78 -24.80 8.51 -1.31
CA VAL A 78 -23.56 8.70 -2.11
C VAL A 78 -23.43 10.11 -2.69
N ALA A 79 -24.54 10.80 -2.97
CA ALA A 79 -24.55 12.17 -3.47
C ALA A 79 -24.08 13.20 -2.41
N ASP A 80 -24.08 12.83 -1.15
CA ASP A 80 -23.69 13.68 -0.02
C ASP A 80 -22.21 13.56 0.34
N LEU A 81 -21.45 12.70 -0.33
CA LEU A 81 -20.01 12.56 -0.13
C LEU A 81 -19.29 13.91 -0.31
N ARG A 82 -18.33 14.16 0.56
CA ARG A 82 -17.47 15.35 0.51
C ARG A 82 -16.01 14.93 0.58
N LEU A 83 -15.17 15.63 -0.18
CA LEU A 83 -13.73 15.47 -0.08
C LEU A 83 -13.27 15.96 1.29
N VAL A 84 -12.66 15.08 2.09
CA VAL A 84 -12.12 15.42 3.41
C VAL A 84 -10.64 15.75 3.35
N TRP A 85 -9.88 15.07 2.49
CA TRP A 85 -8.46 15.36 2.24
C TRP A 85 -8.05 14.91 0.83
N SER A 86 -6.90 15.39 0.38
CA SER A 86 -6.23 14.91 -0.82
C SER A 86 -4.73 14.99 -0.63
N ARG A 87 -3.99 14.01 -1.17
CA ARG A 87 -2.54 13.93 -1.09
C ARG A 87 -1.95 13.62 -2.44
N ALA A 88 -0.91 14.37 -2.83
CA ALA A 88 -0.12 14.04 -4.00
C ALA A 88 0.75 12.81 -3.69
N LEU A 89 0.79 11.86 -4.61
CA LEU A 89 1.72 10.73 -4.59
C LEU A 89 3.01 11.09 -5.33
N HIS A 90 4.02 10.21 -5.25
CA HIS A 90 5.27 10.40 -5.98
C HIS A 90 5.05 10.36 -7.50
N PRO A 91 5.81 11.18 -8.25
CA PRO A 91 5.72 11.18 -9.71
C PRO A 91 6.17 9.85 -10.30
N GLY A 92 5.55 9.43 -11.40
CA GLY A 92 5.84 8.19 -12.11
C GLY A 92 4.58 7.43 -12.50
N SER A 93 4.74 6.19 -12.93
CA SER A 93 3.64 5.33 -13.35
C SER A 93 2.95 4.69 -12.15
N GLN A 94 1.90 5.35 -11.65
CA GLN A 94 1.14 4.89 -10.49
C GLN A 94 0.11 3.83 -10.88
N GLN A 95 0.26 2.61 -10.39
CA GLN A 95 -0.64 1.47 -10.62
C GLN A 95 -0.99 0.72 -9.32
N ALA A 96 -0.80 1.37 -8.18
CA ALA A 96 -0.87 0.74 -6.87
C ALA A 96 -2.29 0.43 -6.39
N THR A 97 -2.42 -0.68 -5.68
CA THR A 97 -3.54 -0.96 -4.78
C THR A 97 -3.04 -0.83 -3.34
N PRO A 98 -3.53 0.14 -2.57
CA PRO A 98 -3.15 0.29 -1.17
C PRO A 98 -3.63 -0.88 -0.30
N ILE A 99 -2.92 -1.15 0.79
CA ILE A 99 -3.42 -1.91 1.93
C ILE A 99 -4.07 -0.94 2.91
N ALA A 100 -5.22 -1.29 3.46
CA ALA A 100 -5.86 -0.56 4.56
C ALA A 100 -5.93 -1.46 5.79
N TYR A 101 -5.28 -1.05 6.88
CA TYR A 101 -5.27 -1.79 8.13
C TYR A 101 -5.11 -0.86 9.34
N GLY A 102 -5.95 -1.06 10.37
CA GLY A 102 -5.84 -0.30 11.62
C GLY A 102 -5.94 1.22 11.45
N GLY A 103 -6.70 1.71 10.46
CA GLY A 103 -6.82 3.14 10.16
C GLY A 103 -5.67 3.73 9.34
N VAL A 104 -4.73 2.91 8.87
CA VAL A 104 -3.58 3.32 8.06
C VAL A 104 -3.74 2.81 6.62
N LEU A 105 -3.40 3.66 5.65
CA LEU A 105 -3.23 3.29 4.25
C LEU A 105 -1.73 3.13 3.97
N TYR A 106 -1.32 1.93 3.57
CA TYR A 106 0.03 1.64 3.08
C TYR A 106 0.01 1.69 1.56
N VAL A 107 0.71 2.66 1.00
CA VAL A 107 0.63 3.00 -0.43
C VAL A 107 1.98 2.79 -1.09
N PRO A 108 2.11 1.81 -2.01
CA PRO A 108 3.29 1.71 -2.84
C PRO A 108 3.26 2.83 -3.89
N ASN A 109 4.40 3.46 -4.09
CA ASN A 109 4.63 4.50 -5.07
C ASN A 109 5.69 4.05 -6.08
N PRO A 110 5.82 4.74 -7.23
CA PRO A 110 6.88 4.49 -8.17
C PRO A 110 8.27 4.52 -7.52
N ARG A 111 9.19 3.70 -8.02
CA ARG A 111 10.60 3.60 -7.59
C ARG A 111 10.75 3.13 -6.14
N ASP A 112 9.95 2.14 -5.76
CA ASP A 112 10.00 1.46 -4.45
C ASP A 112 9.94 2.43 -3.25
N VAL A 113 9.12 3.47 -3.38
CA VAL A 113 8.76 4.36 -2.27
C VAL A 113 7.46 3.86 -1.65
N ILE A 114 7.47 3.63 -0.34
CA ILE A 114 6.28 3.20 0.42
C ILE A 114 5.90 4.29 1.41
N GLN A 115 4.62 4.63 1.44
CA GLN A 115 4.07 5.60 2.39
C GLN A 115 3.03 4.95 3.29
N ALA A 116 3.06 5.25 4.58
CA ALA A 116 1.95 5.03 5.49
C ALA A 116 1.24 6.37 5.74
N ILE A 117 -0.06 6.38 5.56
CA ILE A 117 -0.89 7.58 5.59
C ILE A 117 -2.04 7.33 6.55
N ASP A 118 -2.32 8.26 7.46
CA ASP A 118 -3.54 8.27 8.24
C ASP A 118 -4.76 8.32 7.31
N ALA A 119 -5.58 7.28 7.34
CA ALA A 119 -6.71 7.15 6.41
C ALA A 119 -7.79 8.24 6.64
N ALA A 120 -7.89 8.78 7.83
CA ALA A 120 -8.90 9.76 8.19
C ALA A 120 -8.47 11.20 7.89
N ALA A 121 -7.19 11.54 8.15
CA ALA A 121 -6.66 12.89 8.01
C ALA A 121 -5.86 13.12 6.73
N GLY A 122 -5.32 12.04 6.12
CA GLY A 122 -4.40 12.12 4.98
C GLY A 122 -2.98 12.53 5.38
N ASP A 123 -2.67 12.54 6.68
CA ASP A 123 -1.34 12.87 7.18
C ASP A 123 -0.35 11.74 6.90
N LEU A 124 0.88 12.12 6.51
CA LEU A 124 1.96 11.16 6.35
C LEU A 124 2.46 10.72 7.73
N LEU A 125 2.37 9.42 8.00
CA LEU A 125 2.89 8.81 9.23
C LEU A 125 4.38 8.52 9.08
N TRP A 126 4.73 7.82 7.99
CA TRP A 126 6.12 7.57 7.61
C TRP A 126 6.24 7.36 6.09
N GLU A 127 7.45 7.50 5.61
CA GLU A 127 7.84 7.22 4.22
C GLU A 127 9.16 6.46 4.22
N HIS A 128 9.18 5.33 3.55
CA HIS A 128 10.39 4.57 3.25
C HIS A 128 10.75 4.77 1.79
N ARG A 129 12.03 5.07 1.54
CA ARG A 129 12.61 5.11 0.19
C ARG A 129 13.71 4.10 0.10
N ARG A 130 13.57 3.20 -0.84
CA ARG A 130 14.65 2.28 -1.15
C ARG A 130 15.73 3.01 -1.93
N ASP A 131 16.98 2.72 -1.62
CA ASP A 131 18.14 3.21 -2.36
C ASP A 131 18.39 2.30 -3.56
N VAL A 132 17.65 2.57 -4.65
CA VAL A 132 17.73 1.79 -5.89
C VAL A 132 19.00 2.17 -6.63
N PRO A 133 19.81 1.19 -7.13
CA PRO A 133 21.04 1.47 -7.84
C PRO A 133 20.85 2.37 -9.07
N ASP A 134 21.77 3.32 -9.28
CA ASP A 134 21.70 4.29 -10.38
C ASP A 134 21.71 3.65 -11.77
N ASP A 135 22.33 2.46 -11.90
CA ASP A 135 22.44 1.72 -13.15
C ASP A 135 21.25 0.80 -13.46
N ILE A 136 20.23 0.78 -12.61
CA ILE A 136 19.07 -0.15 -12.75
C ILE A 136 18.40 -0.05 -14.13
N GLU A 137 18.30 1.16 -14.68
CA GLU A 137 17.65 1.41 -15.98
C GLU A 137 18.42 0.80 -17.17
N GLU A 138 19.68 0.38 -16.99
CA GLU A 138 20.43 -0.36 -18.01
C GLU A 138 19.96 -1.81 -18.14
N TYR A 139 19.35 -2.35 -17.10
CA TYR A 139 18.97 -3.76 -16.96
C TYR A 139 17.46 -3.99 -17.01
N VAL A 140 16.69 -3.10 -16.43
CA VAL A 140 15.23 -3.16 -16.36
C VAL A 140 14.61 -2.18 -17.37
N ILE A 141 13.54 -2.60 -18.05
CA ILE A 141 12.92 -1.80 -19.12
C ILE A 141 12.18 -0.60 -18.52
N GLY A 142 12.74 0.61 -18.64
CA GLY A 142 12.10 1.91 -18.52
C GLY A 142 10.96 2.00 -17.50
N VAL A 143 9.74 2.13 -17.97
CA VAL A 143 8.56 2.27 -17.10
C VAL A 143 8.35 1.11 -16.12
N LEU A 144 8.87 -0.09 -16.40
CA LEU A 144 8.74 -1.24 -15.50
C LEU A 144 9.59 -1.07 -14.23
N ALA A 145 10.65 -0.27 -14.29
CA ALA A 145 11.43 0.11 -13.11
C ALA A 145 10.67 1.04 -12.13
N GLU A 146 9.53 1.59 -12.56
CA GLU A 146 8.74 2.50 -11.74
C GLU A 146 7.48 1.85 -11.16
N ILE A 147 7.06 0.69 -11.71
CA ILE A 147 5.76 0.11 -11.37
C ILE A 147 5.87 -0.76 -10.13
N ASN A 148 5.12 -0.38 -9.09
CA ASN A 148 4.84 -1.20 -7.93
C ASN A 148 3.31 -1.27 -7.76
N ARG A 149 2.72 -2.48 -7.84
CA ARG A 149 1.26 -2.66 -7.87
C ARG A 149 0.64 -3.00 -6.54
N SER A 150 1.33 -3.69 -5.67
CA SER A 150 0.76 -4.12 -4.39
C SER A 150 1.82 -4.49 -3.38
N LEU A 151 1.45 -4.36 -2.12
CA LEU A 151 2.21 -4.78 -0.95
C LEU A 151 1.58 -6.03 -0.36
N ALA A 152 2.30 -6.69 0.54
CA ALA A 152 1.74 -7.64 1.49
C ALA A 152 1.89 -7.13 2.91
N ILE A 153 0.98 -7.57 3.80
CA ILE A 153 1.06 -7.31 5.24
C ILE A 153 0.97 -8.64 5.98
N TYR A 154 1.89 -8.87 6.92
CA TYR A 154 1.89 -10.06 7.76
C TYR A 154 2.65 -9.81 9.06
N ASP A 155 2.16 -10.34 10.17
CA ASP A 155 2.66 -10.00 11.49
C ASP A 155 2.70 -8.47 11.68
N ARG A 156 3.83 -7.89 11.95
CA ARG A 156 4.08 -6.45 12.04
C ARG A 156 4.79 -5.88 10.79
N HIS A 157 4.78 -6.60 9.68
CA HIS A 157 5.58 -6.27 8.52
C HIS A 157 4.73 -5.82 7.33
N ILE A 158 5.16 -4.73 6.69
CA ILE A 158 4.81 -4.39 5.31
C ILE A 158 5.91 -4.96 4.43
N ILE A 159 5.54 -5.84 3.52
CA ILE A 159 6.49 -6.59 2.71
C ILE A 159 6.31 -6.23 1.24
N ASP A 160 7.42 -5.98 0.58
CA ASP A 160 7.46 -5.63 -0.84
C ASP A 160 8.60 -6.32 -1.57
N THR A 161 8.57 -6.22 -2.89
CA THR A 161 9.63 -6.65 -3.77
C THR A 161 10.10 -5.48 -4.62
N SER A 162 11.40 -5.33 -4.77
CA SER A 162 12.00 -4.18 -5.44
C SER A 162 12.45 -4.49 -6.87
N VAL A 163 12.63 -3.42 -7.62
CA VAL A 163 13.10 -3.47 -9.01
C VAL A 163 14.52 -4.01 -9.16
N ASP A 164 15.35 -3.91 -8.12
CA ASP A 164 16.72 -4.45 -8.04
C ASP A 164 16.76 -5.87 -7.50
N GLU A 165 15.63 -6.60 -7.64
CA GLU A 165 15.50 -8.04 -7.40
C GLU A 165 15.62 -8.46 -5.93
N HIS A 166 15.24 -7.59 -5.00
CA HIS A 166 15.14 -7.93 -3.58
C HIS A 166 13.69 -8.16 -3.16
N VAL A 167 13.52 -8.86 -2.04
CA VAL A 167 12.33 -8.86 -1.20
C VAL A 167 12.72 -8.26 0.14
N PHE A 168 11.88 -7.42 0.71
CA PHE A 168 12.19 -6.74 1.96
C PHE A 168 10.94 -6.51 2.81
N ALA A 169 11.14 -6.35 4.12
CA ALA A 169 10.09 -6.05 5.07
C ALA A 169 10.41 -4.79 5.86
N LEU A 170 9.39 -3.96 6.03
CA LEU A 170 9.41 -2.77 6.87
C LEU A 170 8.53 -3.01 8.10
N ASP A 171 8.88 -2.44 9.23
CA ASP A 171 7.98 -2.36 10.37
C ASP A 171 6.76 -1.51 9.99
N ALA A 172 5.56 -2.03 10.16
CA ALA A 172 4.32 -1.39 9.71
C ALA A 172 4.04 -0.06 10.44
N VAL A 173 4.56 0.13 11.65
CA VAL A 173 4.33 1.33 12.46
C VAL A 173 5.39 2.40 12.22
N THR A 174 6.65 2.00 12.05
CA THR A 174 7.77 2.95 11.95
C THR A 174 8.30 3.16 10.54
N GLY A 175 8.06 2.20 9.62
CA GLY A 175 8.64 2.22 8.27
C GLY A 175 10.13 1.84 8.23
N GLU A 176 10.71 1.42 9.35
CA GLU A 176 12.10 0.99 9.41
C GLU A 176 12.28 -0.38 8.74
N LEU A 177 13.43 -0.57 8.07
CA LEU A 177 13.80 -1.84 7.45
C LEU A 177 14.04 -2.90 8.53
N VAL A 178 13.30 -4.02 8.46
CA VAL A 178 13.44 -5.16 9.37
C VAL A 178 14.38 -6.22 8.81
N TRP A 179 14.13 -6.63 7.56
CA TRP A 179 14.98 -7.57 6.84
C TRP A 179 14.90 -7.33 5.34
N GLU A 180 15.92 -7.80 4.63
CA GLU A 180 16.03 -7.72 3.17
C GLU A 180 16.80 -8.93 2.65
N THR A 181 16.35 -9.48 1.50
CA THR A 181 16.98 -10.64 0.86
C THR A 181 17.05 -10.42 -0.65
N GLU A 182 18.26 -10.58 -1.22
CA GLU A 182 18.47 -10.59 -2.66
C GLU A 182 17.92 -11.91 -3.25
N ILE A 183 17.04 -11.79 -4.25
CA ILE A 183 16.48 -12.94 -4.96
C ILE A 183 17.33 -13.27 -6.18
N LEU A 184 17.74 -12.26 -6.94
CA LEU A 184 18.58 -12.37 -8.13
C LEU A 184 19.56 -11.20 -8.15
N ASP A 185 20.75 -11.42 -8.68
CA ASP A 185 21.60 -10.31 -9.10
C ASP A 185 21.06 -9.74 -10.41
N TYR A 186 20.45 -8.56 -10.34
CA TYR A 186 19.79 -7.90 -11.48
C TYR A 186 20.76 -7.59 -12.65
N ARG A 187 22.06 -7.55 -12.41
CA ARG A 187 23.06 -7.32 -13.47
C ARG A 187 23.33 -8.56 -14.30
N THR A 188 23.27 -9.73 -13.66
CA THR A 188 23.53 -11.02 -14.33
C THR A 188 22.24 -11.72 -14.77
N HIS A 189 21.16 -11.56 -14.00
CA HIS A 189 19.87 -12.16 -14.26
C HIS A 189 18.74 -11.11 -14.18
N PRO A 190 18.76 -10.09 -15.08
CA PRO A 190 17.72 -9.07 -15.08
C PRO A 190 16.34 -9.68 -15.32
N ALA A 191 15.41 -9.37 -14.45
CA ALA A 191 14.02 -9.77 -14.55
C ALA A 191 13.10 -8.54 -14.37
N ASN A 192 11.80 -8.72 -14.52
CA ASN A 192 10.84 -7.68 -14.24
C ASN A 192 9.99 -8.09 -13.03
N GLN A 193 9.87 -7.18 -12.09
CA GLN A 193 8.98 -7.32 -10.96
C GLN A 193 8.07 -6.10 -10.88
N THR A 194 6.78 -6.31 -11.08
CA THR A 194 5.79 -5.23 -11.04
C THR A 194 4.57 -5.60 -10.20
N SER A 195 4.50 -6.86 -9.74
CA SER A 195 3.46 -7.35 -8.84
C SER A 195 4.03 -7.43 -7.43
N GLY A 196 3.28 -7.05 -6.43
CA GLY A 196 3.69 -7.28 -5.05
C GLY A 196 3.67 -8.77 -4.69
N PRO A 197 4.27 -9.11 -3.54
CA PRO A 197 4.27 -10.47 -3.00
C PRO A 197 2.88 -10.84 -2.47
N ILE A 198 2.66 -12.14 -2.26
CA ILE A 198 1.50 -12.66 -1.54
C ILE A 198 1.93 -13.43 -0.31
N ILE A 199 1.07 -13.50 0.70
CA ILE A 199 1.31 -14.29 1.90
C ILE A 199 0.49 -15.57 1.86
N ALA A 200 1.16 -16.68 2.19
CA ALA A 200 0.54 -17.98 2.35
C ALA A 200 1.24 -18.79 3.44
N ASP A 201 0.54 -19.09 4.52
CA ASP A 201 1.02 -19.91 5.64
C ASP A 201 2.38 -19.41 6.17
N GLY A 202 2.43 -18.11 6.54
CA GLY A 202 3.63 -17.45 7.05
C GLY A 202 4.78 -17.29 6.05
N LYS A 203 4.51 -17.50 4.75
CA LYS A 203 5.51 -17.39 3.69
C LYS A 203 5.19 -16.25 2.74
N VAL A 204 6.21 -15.51 2.36
CA VAL A 204 6.17 -14.51 1.29
C VAL A 204 6.46 -15.18 -0.02
N VAL A 205 5.48 -15.24 -0.92
CA VAL A 205 5.65 -15.83 -2.26
C VAL A 205 5.69 -14.72 -3.30
N SER A 206 6.73 -14.69 -4.12
CA SER A 206 6.88 -13.73 -5.21
C SER A 206 7.40 -14.40 -6.47
N GLY A 207 7.02 -13.85 -7.62
CA GLY A 207 7.47 -14.33 -8.92
C GLY A 207 8.32 -13.29 -9.64
N ARG A 208 9.12 -13.76 -10.59
CA ARG A 208 9.90 -12.92 -11.50
C ARG A 208 9.53 -13.24 -12.94
N SER A 209 9.33 -12.19 -13.72
CA SER A 209 9.10 -12.30 -15.16
C SER A 209 10.43 -12.19 -15.87
N CYS A 210 10.93 -13.30 -16.35
CA CYS A 210 12.21 -13.33 -17.05
C CYS A 210 12.21 -12.47 -18.31
N THR A 211 13.38 -11.95 -18.61
CA THR A 211 13.67 -11.23 -19.85
C THR A 211 14.66 -12.05 -20.68
N PRO A 212 14.75 -11.83 -22.00
CA PRO A 212 15.75 -12.52 -22.81
C PRO A 212 17.19 -12.34 -22.31
N ARG A 213 17.48 -11.20 -21.64
CA ARG A 213 18.82 -10.93 -21.07
C ARG A 213 19.08 -11.70 -19.76
N GLY A 214 18.04 -11.93 -18.97
CA GLY A 214 18.14 -12.63 -17.69
C GLY A 214 18.26 -14.14 -17.83
N GLY A 215 17.86 -14.66 -18.98
CA GLY A 215 17.83 -16.09 -19.22
C GLY A 215 16.82 -16.84 -18.34
N PRO A 216 16.85 -18.17 -18.42
CA PRO A 216 15.86 -19.01 -17.71
C PRO A 216 16.03 -19.01 -16.19
N ASP A 217 17.22 -18.71 -15.68
CA ASP A 217 17.47 -18.63 -14.24
C ASP A 217 16.79 -17.42 -13.58
N ALA A 218 16.40 -16.43 -14.39
CA ALA A 218 15.60 -15.29 -13.94
C ALA A 218 14.08 -15.60 -13.86
N CYS A 219 13.64 -16.71 -14.48
CA CYS A 219 12.24 -17.12 -14.52
C CYS A 219 11.86 -17.92 -13.27
N VAL A 220 11.72 -17.30 -12.12
CA VAL A 220 11.54 -18.00 -10.85
C VAL A 220 10.30 -17.56 -10.09
N ILE A 221 9.74 -18.50 -9.33
CA ILE A 221 8.87 -18.24 -8.18
C ILE A 221 9.66 -18.65 -6.94
N VAL A 222 9.67 -17.79 -5.92
CA VAL A 222 10.40 -18.00 -4.68
C VAL A 222 9.49 -17.81 -3.48
N ALA A 223 9.79 -18.50 -2.41
CA ALA A 223 9.16 -18.26 -1.10
C ALA A 223 10.21 -17.99 -0.05
N HIS A 224 9.91 -17.00 0.78
CA HIS A 224 10.71 -16.61 1.93
C HIS A 224 9.89 -16.73 3.20
N ASP A 225 10.54 -16.96 4.32
CA ASP A 225 9.91 -16.85 5.63
C ASP A 225 9.51 -15.40 5.88
N ALA A 226 8.26 -15.14 6.23
CA ALA A 226 7.74 -13.77 6.37
C ALA A 226 8.32 -13.01 7.58
N ALA A 227 8.84 -13.74 8.59
CA ALA A 227 9.44 -13.13 9.78
C ALA A 227 10.92 -12.81 9.61
N THR A 228 11.65 -13.59 8.81
CA THR A 228 13.12 -13.53 8.75
C THR A 228 13.68 -13.16 7.37
N GLY A 229 12.87 -13.30 6.31
CA GLY A 229 13.33 -13.12 4.93
C GLY A 229 14.18 -14.29 4.41
N GLU A 230 14.35 -15.39 5.15
CA GLU A 230 15.11 -16.56 4.71
C GLU A 230 14.42 -17.23 3.50
N GLU A 231 15.17 -17.50 2.42
CA GLU A 231 14.63 -18.23 1.29
C GLU A 231 14.35 -19.69 1.67
N LEU A 232 13.08 -20.10 1.57
CA LEU A 232 12.62 -21.43 1.93
C LEU A 232 12.66 -22.40 0.75
N TRP A 233 12.27 -21.89 -0.43
CA TRP A 233 12.32 -22.66 -1.67
C TRP A 233 12.28 -21.74 -2.90
N ARG A 234 12.80 -22.27 -4.02
CA ARG A 234 12.83 -21.64 -5.33
C ARG A 234 12.36 -22.65 -6.38
N ARG A 235 11.59 -22.19 -7.37
CA ARG A 235 11.15 -22.98 -8.52
C ARG A 235 11.29 -22.16 -9.79
N ARG A 236 11.86 -22.76 -10.82
CA ARG A 236 11.83 -22.19 -12.17
C ARG A 236 10.42 -22.33 -12.75
N THR A 237 9.96 -21.30 -13.46
CA THR A 237 8.70 -21.32 -14.20
C THR A 237 8.90 -21.89 -15.61
N ILE A 238 10.14 -21.89 -16.11
CA ILE A 238 10.58 -22.56 -17.32
C ILE A 238 11.56 -23.67 -16.91
N PRO A 239 11.21 -24.96 -17.04
CA PRO A 239 12.10 -26.05 -16.64
C PRO A 239 13.36 -26.08 -17.49
N ALA A 240 14.49 -26.40 -16.88
CA ALA A 240 15.73 -26.66 -17.61
C ALA A 240 15.66 -28.00 -18.37
N PRO A 241 16.50 -28.20 -19.38
CA PRO A 241 16.56 -29.44 -20.10
C PRO A 241 16.74 -30.65 -19.17
N GLY A 242 15.81 -31.60 -19.22
CA GLY A 242 15.79 -32.79 -18.37
C GLY A 242 15.13 -32.62 -17.01
N GLU A 243 14.66 -31.43 -16.65
CA GLU A 243 13.79 -31.23 -15.49
C GLU A 243 12.35 -31.68 -15.77
N PRO A 244 11.56 -32.05 -14.74
CA PRO A 244 10.14 -32.34 -14.89
C PRO A 244 9.39 -31.19 -15.56
N GLY A 245 8.68 -31.46 -16.64
CA GLY A 245 7.94 -30.43 -17.40
C GLY A 245 8.67 -29.97 -18.68
N ASP A 246 9.96 -30.25 -18.84
CA ASP A 246 10.72 -29.92 -20.06
C ASP A 246 10.08 -30.54 -21.33
N GLU A 247 9.57 -31.74 -21.21
CA GLU A 247 8.86 -32.43 -22.28
C GLU A 247 7.61 -31.70 -22.79
N THR A 248 7.03 -30.79 -21.99
CA THR A 248 5.83 -30.03 -22.37
C THR A 248 6.12 -28.87 -23.33
N TRP A 249 7.39 -28.49 -23.47
CA TRP A 249 7.83 -27.38 -24.32
C TRP A 249 8.09 -27.76 -25.78
N GLY A 250 7.88 -29.05 -26.14
CA GLY A 250 7.90 -29.53 -27.52
C GLY A 250 9.22 -29.36 -28.27
N GLY A 251 10.34 -29.33 -27.55
CA GLY A 251 11.67 -29.15 -28.11
C GLY A 251 12.02 -27.71 -28.49
N VAL A 252 11.33 -26.73 -27.93
CA VAL A 252 11.74 -25.32 -28.03
C VAL A 252 13.10 -25.17 -27.34
N PRO A 253 14.12 -24.58 -28.01
CA PRO A 253 15.43 -24.39 -27.39
C PRO A 253 15.32 -23.54 -26.14
N PHE A 254 16.14 -23.89 -25.15
CA PHE A 254 16.25 -23.18 -23.86
C PHE A 254 17.27 -22.05 -23.97
N GLU A 255 17.14 -21.16 -24.98
CA GLU A 255 18.06 -20.05 -25.23
C GLU A 255 17.40 -18.70 -24.94
#